data_02656a91c39c0a29fccdcd3f498021b7
#
_entry.id   02656a91c39c0a29fccdcd3f498021b7
#
_cell.length_a   1.000
_cell.length_b   1.000
_cell.length_c   1.000
_cell.angle_alpha   90.00
_cell.angle_beta   90.00
_cell.angle_gamma   90.00
#
_symmetry.space_group_name_H-M   'P 1'
#
loop_
_entity.id
_entity.type
_entity.pdbx_description
1 polymer ?
#
loop_
_entity_poly.entity_id
_entity_poly.type
_entity_poly.pdbx_seq_one_letter_code
_entity_poly.pdbx_strand_id
1 'polypeptide(L)'
;MEENKEKTVKKRQECDPAYQWHIQDLYTSDEAWEKDYESLTSEIQSLAAYEGRLKEGSEVFVEYMRKKEALMKKFEAIYVYANQRYHEDTGNSFYQGLAGKAQTLSIQLDSAVVFEEPELLAIGKKTIDSWFTQNMDMQLYKRYFYELFRQQKHVLSKEEEAILADVSDMSADVSNIFSMFNNADIRFPSIEGKEGEKIPVSHGRYTLLLESRDVNIRKSAFESVYSQYGQYRNTLAALYAANLKNTAFFAKKRHYNSSLEMALEGGEIPTSVYTNLIDTVHEHMDLMHRYVSLRKKALKAEELHMYDLYAPMVDEFEMKVPFSLFSLLYSLKDIPSKEPRYM
;
A
#
# COMPACT_ATOMS: atom_id res chain seq x y z
N MET A 1 -25.35 10.87 -39.36
CA MET A 1 -24.00 11.07 -38.77
C MET A 1 -24.14 10.95 -37.28
N GLU A 2 -24.04 9.74 -36.75
CA GLU A 2 -23.92 9.56 -35.32
C GLU A 2 -22.50 9.92 -34.93
N GLU A 3 -22.37 10.95 -34.09
CA GLU A 3 -21.08 11.36 -33.49
C GLU A 3 -20.45 10.15 -32.83
N ASN A 4 -19.30 9.75 -33.34
CA ASN A 4 -18.43 8.75 -32.78
C ASN A 4 -18.00 9.23 -31.38
N LYS A 5 -18.83 8.99 -30.35
CA LYS A 5 -18.53 9.37 -28.97
C LYS A 5 -17.31 8.56 -28.52
N GLU A 6 -16.18 9.24 -28.52
CA GLU A 6 -14.97 8.77 -27.88
C GLU A 6 -15.35 8.21 -26.50
N LYS A 7 -15.12 6.94 -26.23
CA LYS A 7 -15.39 6.32 -24.90
C LYS A 7 -14.36 6.88 -23.93
N THR A 8 -14.57 8.13 -23.50
CA THR A 8 -13.71 8.79 -22.51
C THR A 8 -13.81 8.07 -21.18
N VAL A 9 -12.72 8.10 -20.39
CA VAL A 9 -12.75 7.65 -19.01
C VAL A 9 -13.63 8.62 -18.22
N LYS A 10 -14.67 8.12 -17.58
CA LYS A 10 -15.57 8.95 -16.77
C LYS A 10 -14.82 9.59 -15.62
N LYS A 11 -15.10 10.87 -15.36
CA LYS A 11 -14.68 11.51 -14.11
C LYS A 11 -15.53 10.99 -12.96
N ARG A 12 -15.07 11.14 -11.71
CA ARG A 12 -15.81 10.65 -10.53
C ARG A 12 -17.25 11.17 -10.49
N GLN A 13 -17.48 12.46 -10.79
CA GLN A 13 -18.82 13.07 -10.79
C GLN A 13 -19.77 12.49 -11.84
N GLU A 14 -19.22 11.83 -12.87
CA GLU A 14 -19.98 11.17 -13.93
C GLU A 14 -20.26 9.68 -13.63
N CYS A 15 -19.71 9.17 -12.54
CA CYS A 15 -19.94 7.81 -12.07
C CYS A 15 -21.21 7.76 -11.23
N ASP A 16 -21.99 6.67 -11.37
CA ASP A 16 -23.14 6.42 -10.51
C ASP A 16 -22.69 6.39 -9.03
N PRO A 17 -23.34 7.15 -8.12
CA PRO A 17 -23.02 7.14 -6.70
C PRO A 17 -23.00 5.74 -6.07
N ALA A 18 -23.76 4.78 -6.59
CA ALA A 18 -23.76 3.39 -6.12
C ALA A 18 -22.38 2.70 -6.28
N TYR A 19 -21.52 3.22 -7.14
CA TYR A 19 -20.16 2.71 -7.40
C TYR A 19 -19.06 3.64 -6.87
N GLN A 20 -19.41 4.57 -5.98
CA GLN A 20 -18.45 5.48 -5.34
C GLN A 20 -18.27 5.10 -3.86
N TRP A 21 -17.04 5.22 -3.36
CA TRP A 21 -16.79 5.14 -1.93
C TRP A 21 -17.44 6.31 -1.21
N HIS A 22 -18.13 6.03 -0.10
CA HIS A 22 -18.80 7.06 0.71
C HIS A 22 -17.80 7.67 1.70
N ILE A 23 -16.94 8.56 1.20
CA ILE A 23 -15.87 9.20 1.99
C ILE A 23 -16.45 10.04 3.16
N GLN A 24 -17.71 10.47 3.04
CA GLN A 24 -18.43 11.20 4.06
C GLN A 24 -18.65 10.42 5.36
N ASP A 25 -18.43 9.08 5.35
CA ASP A 25 -18.43 8.27 6.57
C ASP A 25 -17.23 8.58 7.48
N LEU A 26 -16.16 9.16 6.93
CA LEU A 26 -15.00 9.63 7.70
C LEU A 26 -15.25 11.07 8.21
N TYR A 27 -15.51 11.99 7.28
CA TYR A 27 -15.86 13.39 7.60
C TYR A 27 -16.97 13.86 6.68
N THR A 28 -17.99 14.47 7.27
CA THR A 28 -19.17 14.96 6.54
C THR A 28 -18.85 16.14 5.63
N SER A 29 -17.78 16.88 5.90
CA SER A 29 -17.30 18.01 5.11
C SER A 29 -15.82 18.30 5.35
N ASP A 30 -15.21 19.11 4.46
CA ASP A 30 -13.82 19.56 4.60
C ASP A 30 -13.64 20.45 5.85
N GLU A 31 -14.66 21.21 6.26
CA GLU A 31 -14.64 22.03 7.48
C GLU A 31 -14.66 21.16 8.76
N ALA A 32 -15.38 20.03 8.75
CA ALA A 32 -15.35 19.08 9.86
C ALA A 32 -13.96 18.44 9.98
N TRP A 33 -13.33 18.12 8.87
CA TRP A 33 -11.96 17.64 8.81
C TRP A 33 -10.95 18.67 9.35
N GLU A 34 -11.05 19.94 8.92
CA GLU A 34 -10.14 21.01 9.34
C GLU A 34 -10.21 21.23 10.86
N LYS A 35 -11.41 21.19 11.44
CA LYS A 35 -11.60 21.32 12.89
C LYS A 35 -10.89 20.21 13.67
N ASP A 36 -10.99 18.96 13.20
CA ASP A 36 -10.32 17.85 13.86
C ASP A 36 -8.80 17.89 13.65
N TYR A 37 -8.33 18.34 12.47
CA TYR A 37 -6.93 18.60 12.20
C TYR A 37 -6.33 19.63 13.17
N GLU A 38 -6.99 20.78 13.39
CA GLU A 38 -6.57 21.82 14.34
C GLU A 38 -6.56 21.30 15.78
N SER A 39 -7.61 20.56 16.18
CA SER A 39 -7.72 19.94 17.50
C SER A 39 -6.54 18.99 17.74
N LEU A 40 -6.30 18.06 16.81
CA LEU A 40 -5.21 17.08 16.94
C LEU A 40 -3.83 17.76 16.97
N THR A 41 -3.61 18.76 16.12
CA THR A 41 -2.35 19.54 16.11
C THR A 41 -2.04 20.13 17.50
N SER A 42 -3.05 20.63 18.20
CA SER A 42 -2.88 21.18 19.56
C SER A 42 -2.66 20.10 20.62
N GLU A 43 -3.23 18.91 20.44
CA GLU A 43 -3.19 17.79 21.39
C GLU A 43 -1.88 17.00 21.34
N ILE A 44 -1.21 16.93 20.17
CA ILE A 44 0.01 16.11 19.95
C ILE A 44 1.10 16.38 20.99
N GLN A 45 1.34 17.66 21.30
CA GLN A 45 2.39 18.04 22.27
C GLN A 45 2.16 17.45 23.66
N SER A 46 0.94 17.06 23.98
CA SER A 46 0.62 16.41 25.24
C SER A 46 1.25 15.03 25.40
N LEU A 47 1.72 14.40 24.32
CA LEU A 47 2.48 13.14 24.37
C LEU A 47 3.92 13.37 24.85
N ALA A 48 4.54 14.46 24.45
CA ALA A 48 5.89 14.82 24.89
C ALA A 48 5.99 15.02 26.42
N ALA A 49 4.87 15.29 27.11
CA ALA A 49 4.84 15.38 28.57
C ALA A 49 5.15 14.05 29.30
N TYR A 50 5.18 12.93 28.58
CA TYR A 50 5.56 11.63 29.12
C TYR A 50 7.05 11.30 28.97
N GLU A 51 7.81 12.12 28.22
CA GLU A 51 9.26 11.94 28.07
C GLU A 51 9.94 11.89 29.45
N GLY A 52 10.76 10.88 29.67
CA GLY A 52 11.43 10.62 30.95
C GLY A 52 10.58 9.99 32.05
N ARG A 53 9.28 9.80 31.78
CA ARG A 53 8.30 9.31 32.76
C ARG A 53 7.87 7.85 32.59
N LEU A 54 8.10 7.22 31.44
CA LEU A 54 7.69 5.84 31.20
C LEU A 54 8.33 4.86 32.18
N LYS A 55 9.50 5.19 32.72
CA LYS A 55 10.19 4.44 33.78
C LYS A 55 9.49 4.47 35.14
N GLU A 56 8.52 5.37 35.37
CA GLU A 56 7.78 5.48 36.64
C GLU A 56 6.93 4.23 36.94
N GLY A 57 6.52 3.48 35.90
CA GLY A 57 5.84 2.19 36.09
C GLY A 57 4.81 1.87 35.01
N SER A 58 4.24 0.67 35.12
CA SER A 58 3.26 0.14 34.17
C SER A 58 1.98 1.00 34.05
N GLU A 59 1.59 1.68 35.11
CA GLU A 59 0.40 2.53 35.10
C GLU A 59 0.60 3.76 34.21
N VAL A 60 1.76 4.43 34.34
CA VAL A 60 2.12 5.60 33.51
C VAL A 60 2.30 5.16 32.05
N PHE A 61 2.90 4.00 31.80
CA PHE A 61 3.00 3.47 30.44
C PHE A 61 1.61 3.21 29.83
N VAL A 62 0.70 2.55 30.55
CA VAL A 62 -0.67 2.27 30.05
C VAL A 62 -1.45 3.57 29.80
N GLU A 63 -1.33 4.56 30.69
CA GLU A 63 -1.93 5.89 30.50
C GLU A 63 -1.42 6.54 29.22
N TYR A 64 -0.08 6.56 29.02
CA TYR A 64 0.55 7.06 27.83
C TYR A 64 0.04 6.36 26.56
N MET A 65 0.03 5.02 26.55
CA MET A 65 -0.41 4.24 25.39
C MET A 65 -1.87 4.50 25.03
N ARG A 66 -2.77 4.54 26.01
CA ARG A 66 -4.18 4.87 25.78
C ARG A 66 -4.36 6.25 25.17
N LYS A 67 -3.59 7.23 25.64
CA LYS A 67 -3.60 8.57 25.07
C LYS A 67 -3.05 8.58 23.64
N LYS A 68 -1.91 7.94 23.42
CA LYS A 68 -1.32 7.78 22.08
C LYS A 68 -2.30 7.12 21.11
N GLU A 69 -2.92 6.01 21.50
CA GLU A 69 -3.90 5.29 20.68
C GLU A 69 -5.11 6.16 20.32
N ALA A 70 -5.61 6.98 21.27
CA ALA A 70 -6.69 7.89 21.01
C ALA A 70 -6.34 8.97 19.98
N LEU A 71 -5.13 9.54 20.06
CA LEU A 71 -4.64 10.52 19.08
C LEU A 71 -4.35 9.88 17.71
N MET A 72 -3.74 8.68 17.70
CA MET A 72 -3.49 7.93 16.47
C MET A 72 -4.78 7.59 15.74
N LYS A 73 -5.84 7.22 16.45
CA LYS A 73 -7.15 6.93 15.85
C LYS A 73 -7.77 8.18 15.19
N LYS A 74 -7.63 9.36 15.80
CA LYS A 74 -8.01 10.63 15.17
C LYS A 74 -7.14 10.89 13.93
N PHE A 75 -5.85 10.73 14.05
CA PHE A 75 -4.90 10.92 12.95
C PHE A 75 -5.22 10.03 11.76
N GLU A 76 -5.50 8.75 11.97
CA GLU A 76 -5.87 7.83 10.90
C GLU A 76 -7.07 8.34 10.10
N ALA A 77 -8.12 8.81 10.78
CA ALA A 77 -9.30 9.37 10.11
C ALA A 77 -8.94 10.62 9.28
N ILE A 78 -8.14 11.53 9.84
CA ILE A 78 -7.65 12.75 9.17
C ILE A 78 -6.82 12.38 7.94
N TYR A 79 -5.87 11.46 8.10
CA TYR A 79 -4.95 11.05 7.05
C TYR A 79 -5.67 10.33 5.91
N VAL A 80 -6.54 9.39 6.25
CA VAL A 80 -7.28 8.61 5.24
C VAL A 80 -8.21 9.52 4.45
N TYR A 81 -8.97 10.40 5.09
CA TYR A 81 -9.84 11.34 4.37
C TYR A 81 -9.06 12.22 3.38
N ALA A 82 -8.01 12.89 3.84
CA ALA A 82 -7.21 13.78 3.02
C ALA A 82 -6.62 13.06 1.79
N ASN A 83 -6.07 11.86 1.99
CA ASN A 83 -5.48 11.07 0.91
C ASN A 83 -6.53 10.50 -0.04
N GLN A 84 -7.70 10.06 0.45
CA GLN A 84 -8.78 9.59 -0.42
C GLN A 84 -9.29 10.74 -1.31
N ARG A 85 -9.45 11.95 -0.75
CA ARG A 85 -9.83 13.13 -1.53
C ARG A 85 -8.78 13.52 -2.55
N TYR A 86 -7.49 13.44 -2.19
CA TYR A 86 -6.39 13.66 -3.12
C TYR A 86 -6.37 12.64 -4.26
N HIS A 87 -6.61 11.36 -3.96
CA HIS A 87 -6.61 10.30 -4.97
C HIS A 87 -7.84 10.30 -5.90
N GLU A 88 -8.91 10.99 -5.55
CA GLU A 88 -10.03 11.22 -6.47
C GLU A 88 -9.62 12.06 -7.69
N ASP A 89 -8.78 13.08 -7.46
CA ASP A 89 -8.23 13.96 -8.49
C ASP A 89 -6.89 14.54 -8.02
N THR A 90 -5.82 13.90 -8.40
CA THR A 90 -4.46 14.31 -8.02
C THR A 90 -4.06 15.68 -8.59
N GLY A 91 -4.79 16.21 -9.57
CA GLY A 91 -4.61 17.56 -10.13
C GLY A 91 -5.27 18.67 -9.31
N ASN A 92 -6.11 18.31 -8.32
CA ASN A 92 -6.80 19.29 -7.49
C ASN A 92 -5.87 19.83 -6.38
N SER A 93 -5.44 21.09 -6.53
CA SER A 93 -4.50 21.75 -5.62
C SER A 93 -5.02 21.89 -4.18
N PHE A 94 -6.34 22.00 -3.98
CA PHE A 94 -6.94 22.05 -2.65
C PHE A 94 -6.72 20.74 -1.91
N TYR A 95 -7.01 19.60 -2.53
CA TYR A 95 -6.82 18.29 -1.90
C TYR A 95 -5.35 17.87 -1.82
N GLN A 96 -4.49 18.35 -2.73
CA GLN A 96 -3.03 18.27 -2.53
C GLN A 96 -2.62 18.97 -1.23
N GLY A 97 -3.19 20.16 -0.96
CA GLY A 97 -2.95 20.91 0.29
C GLY A 97 -3.41 20.14 1.54
N LEU A 98 -4.58 19.49 1.50
CA LEU A 98 -5.06 18.66 2.61
C LEU A 98 -4.14 17.47 2.87
N ALA A 99 -3.73 16.75 1.83
CA ALA A 99 -2.79 15.63 1.95
C ALA A 99 -1.44 16.09 2.51
N GLY A 100 -0.94 17.26 2.09
CA GLY A 100 0.26 17.88 2.65
C GLY A 100 0.14 18.23 4.14
N LYS A 101 -1.01 18.78 4.57
CA LYS A 101 -1.30 19.03 5.99
C LYS A 101 -1.31 17.72 6.80
N ALA A 102 -1.95 16.67 6.29
CA ALA A 102 -1.99 15.36 6.94
C ALA A 102 -0.59 14.73 7.06
N GLN A 103 0.25 14.90 6.04
CA GLN A 103 1.65 14.45 6.09
C GLN A 103 2.47 15.22 7.14
N THR A 104 2.30 16.54 7.22
CA THR A 104 2.94 17.35 8.26
C THR A 104 2.53 16.91 9.66
N LEU A 105 1.26 16.56 9.84
CA LEU A 105 0.73 16.07 11.12
C LEU A 105 1.35 14.70 11.50
N SER A 106 1.58 13.82 10.51
CA SER A 106 2.32 12.56 10.72
C SER A 106 3.71 12.82 11.30
N ILE A 107 4.46 13.72 10.66
CA ILE A 107 5.82 14.08 11.10
C ILE A 107 5.81 14.65 12.54
N GLN A 108 4.81 15.46 12.88
CA GLN A 108 4.67 16.00 14.23
C GLN A 108 4.37 14.92 15.27
N LEU A 109 3.50 13.93 14.93
CA LEU A 109 3.22 12.78 15.79
C LEU A 109 4.46 11.92 16.01
N ASP A 110 5.18 11.58 14.94
CA ASP A 110 6.40 10.78 15.01
C ASP A 110 7.46 11.48 15.87
N SER A 111 7.61 12.79 15.71
CA SER A 111 8.52 13.61 16.52
C SER A 111 8.12 13.65 18.00
N ALA A 112 6.81 13.73 18.30
CA ALA A 112 6.31 13.81 19.67
C ALA A 112 6.50 12.50 20.47
N VAL A 113 6.70 11.36 19.78
CA VAL A 113 6.87 10.04 20.41
C VAL A 113 8.28 9.46 20.24
N VAL A 114 9.21 10.21 19.66
CA VAL A 114 10.58 9.73 19.36
C VAL A 114 11.33 9.19 20.59
N PHE A 115 10.98 9.66 21.79
CA PHE A 115 11.57 9.22 23.06
C PHE A 115 11.13 7.81 23.49
N GLU A 116 9.99 7.31 22.96
CA GLU A 116 9.31 6.11 23.45
C GLU A 116 10.20 4.87 23.40
N GLU A 117 10.66 4.50 22.22
CA GLU A 117 11.45 3.27 22.05
C GLU A 117 12.77 3.28 22.83
N PRO A 118 13.61 4.35 22.74
CA PRO A 118 14.84 4.43 23.53
C PRO A 118 14.59 4.35 25.05
N GLU A 119 13.53 5.01 25.54
CA GLU A 119 13.23 5.01 26.98
C GLU A 119 12.74 3.63 27.45
N LEU A 120 11.85 2.97 26.68
CA LEU A 120 11.38 1.61 27.01
C LEU A 120 12.51 0.58 26.94
N LEU A 121 13.42 0.68 25.99
CA LEU A 121 14.60 -0.18 25.91
C LEU A 121 15.53 0.04 27.11
N ALA A 122 15.69 1.28 27.58
CA ALA A 122 16.49 1.60 28.76
C ALA A 122 15.92 1.06 30.06
N ILE A 123 14.57 0.91 30.19
CA ILE A 123 13.93 0.28 31.34
C ILE A 123 14.33 -1.21 31.44
N GLY A 124 14.52 -1.85 30.31
CA GLY A 124 15.00 -3.22 30.20
C GLY A 124 13.93 -4.30 30.36
N LYS A 125 14.14 -5.38 29.63
CA LYS A 125 13.17 -6.48 29.48
C LYS A 125 12.70 -7.05 30.82
N LYS A 126 13.58 -7.27 31.80
CA LYS A 126 13.23 -7.86 33.10
C LYS A 126 12.20 -7.04 33.88
N THR A 127 12.36 -5.71 33.87
CA THR A 127 11.42 -4.80 34.53
C THR A 127 10.07 -4.84 33.83
N ILE A 128 10.06 -4.78 32.51
CA ILE A 128 8.84 -4.81 31.70
C ILE A 128 8.13 -6.17 31.84
N ASP A 129 8.86 -7.28 31.87
CA ASP A 129 8.27 -8.61 32.13
C ASP A 129 7.56 -8.66 33.48
N SER A 130 8.05 -7.96 34.50
CA SER A 130 7.37 -7.87 35.81
C SER A 130 6.06 -7.06 35.72
N TRP A 131 5.96 -6.07 34.85
CA TRP A 131 4.75 -5.28 34.66
C TRP A 131 3.58 -6.12 34.17
N PHE A 132 3.84 -7.14 33.33
CA PHE A 132 2.78 -8.07 32.87
C PHE A 132 2.13 -8.88 33.98
N THR A 133 2.79 -9.04 35.13
CA THR A 133 2.23 -9.72 36.28
C THR A 133 1.55 -8.77 37.27
N GLN A 134 1.95 -7.51 37.27
CA GLN A 134 1.46 -6.46 38.18
C GLN A 134 0.24 -5.73 37.66
N ASN A 135 0.12 -5.59 36.32
CA ASN A 135 -0.93 -4.82 35.68
C ASN A 135 -1.54 -5.61 34.52
N MET A 136 -2.82 -5.98 34.64
CA MET A 136 -3.51 -6.75 33.60
C MET A 136 -3.65 -6.02 32.26
N ASP A 137 -3.73 -4.68 32.26
CA ASP A 137 -3.83 -3.89 31.04
C ASP A 137 -2.56 -4.02 30.16
N MET A 138 -1.43 -4.35 30.77
CA MET A 138 -0.17 -4.62 30.04
C MET A 138 -0.28 -5.82 29.09
N GLN A 139 -1.23 -6.73 29.31
CA GLN A 139 -1.42 -7.90 28.44
C GLN A 139 -1.74 -7.49 26.98
N LEU A 140 -2.39 -6.33 26.79
CA LEU A 140 -2.68 -5.78 25.46
C LEU A 140 -1.40 -5.45 24.68
N TYR A 141 -0.32 -5.13 25.39
CA TYR A 141 0.94 -4.64 24.80
C TYR A 141 2.04 -5.72 24.71
N LYS A 142 1.70 -7.01 24.95
CA LYS A 142 2.69 -8.10 24.84
C LYS A 142 3.36 -8.15 23.48
N ARG A 143 2.57 -8.03 22.41
CA ARG A 143 3.11 -8.07 21.03
C ARG A 143 4.01 -6.87 20.77
N TYR A 144 3.59 -5.67 21.18
CA TYR A 144 4.38 -4.45 21.08
C TYR A 144 5.78 -4.61 21.71
N PHE A 145 5.86 -5.09 22.98
CA PHE A 145 7.15 -5.27 23.65
C PHE A 145 7.97 -6.41 23.06
N TYR A 146 7.34 -7.46 22.56
CA TYR A 146 8.04 -8.52 21.85
C TYR A 146 8.75 -7.95 20.61
N GLU A 147 8.05 -7.15 19.80
CA GLU A 147 8.62 -6.49 18.61
C GLU A 147 9.73 -5.50 18.99
N LEU A 148 9.51 -4.68 20.00
CA LEU A 148 10.47 -3.69 20.45
C LEU A 148 11.82 -4.36 20.84
N PHE A 149 11.78 -5.40 21.68
CA PHE A 149 12.99 -6.10 22.08
C PHE A 149 13.62 -6.91 20.94
N ARG A 150 12.82 -7.44 20.03
CA ARG A 150 13.32 -8.12 18.85
C ARG A 150 14.11 -7.18 17.94
N GLN A 151 13.60 -5.98 17.76
CA GLN A 151 14.19 -4.96 16.89
C GLN A 151 15.33 -4.17 17.58
N GLN A 152 15.55 -4.35 18.87
CA GLN A 152 16.52 -3.58 19.67
C GLN A 152 17.91 -3.46 19.01
N LYS A 153 18.38 -4.50 18.33
CA LYS A 153 19.68 -4.51 17.63
C LYS A 153 19.73 -3.60 16.40
N HIS A 154 18.58 -3.10 15.97
CA HIS A 154 18.41 -2.23 14.80
C HIS A 154 17.96 -0.81 15.16
N VAL A 155 17.70 -0.56 16.44
CA VAL A 155 17.44 0.77 16.98
C VAL A 155 18.77 1.47 17.25
N LEU A 156 18.87 2.70 16.78
CA LEU A 156 20.08 3.51 16.91
C LEU A 156 19.96 4.51 18.07
N SER A 157 20.99 5.35 18.25
CA SER A 157 20.91 6.46 19.21
C SER A 157 19.86 7.49 18.78
N LYS A 158 19.37 8.29 19.73
CA LYS A 158 18.39 9.35 19.47
C LYS A 158 18.85 10.31 18.36
N GLU A 159 20.12 10.69 18.38
CA GLU A 159 20.73 11.59 17.41
C GLU A 159 20.81 10.95 16.00
N GLU A 160 21.15 9.67 15.93
CA GLU A 160 21.20 8.92 14.67
C GLU A 160 19.80 8.69 14.11
N GLU A 161 18.80 8.35 14.94
CA GLU A 161 17.40 8.19 14.51
C GLU A 161 16.82 9.51 13.97
N ALA A 162 17.14 10.65 14.59
CA ALA A 162 16.73 11.97 14.09
C ALA A 162 17.30 12.24 12.69
N ILE A 163 18.60 11.96 12.48
CA ILE A 163 19.22 12.11 11.15
C ILE A 163 18.58 11.15 10.13
N LEU A 164 18.27 9.91 10.52
CA LEU A 164 17.63 8.95 9.62
C LEU A 164 16.19 9.35 9.28
N ALA A 165 15.47 10.00 10.20
CA ALA A 165 14.16 10.55 9.92
C ALA A 165 14.20 11.61 8.82
N ASP A 166 15.13 12.58 8.92
CA ASP A 166 15.34 13.60 7.90
C ASP A 166 15.71 12.98 6.53
N VAL A 167 16.60 11.98 6.54
CA VAL A 167 16.96 11.24 5.31
C VAL A 167 15.79 10.46 4.74
N SER A 168 14.89 9.95 5.57
CA SER A 168 13.69 9.22 5.12
C SER A 168 12.76 10.13 4.33
N ASP A 169 12.57 11.37 4.76
CA ASP A 169 11.76 12.36 4.05
C ASP A 169 12.31 12.62 2.64
N MET A 170 13.62 12.91 2.53
CA MET A 170 14.27 13.07 1.22
C MET A 170 14.20 11.80 0.36
N SER A 171 14.29 10.63 0.97
CA SER A 171 14.24 9.34 0.27
C SER A 171 12.86 9.02 -0.31
N ALA A 172 11.79 9.53 0.30
CA ALA A 172 10.43 9.39 -0.18
C ALA A 172 10.20 10.08 -1.52
N ASP A 173 10.98 11.13 -1.84
CA ASP A 173 10.89 11.87 -3.10
C ASP A 173 11.10 10.98 -4.32
N VAL A 174 11.94 9.96 -4.25
CA VAL A 174 12.16 9.03 -5.36
C VAL A 174 10.86 8.31 -5.76
N SER A 175 10.10 7.85 -4.76
CA SER A 175 8.79 7.21 -4.98
C SER A 175 7.74 8.22 -5.46
N ASN A 176 7.78 9.44 -4.93
CA ASN A 176 6.88 10.52 -5.33
C ASN A 176 7.10 10.91 -6.80
N ILE A 177 8.36 11.08 -7.23
CA ILE A 177 8.70 11.38 -8.64
C ILE A 177 8.16 10.29 -9.57
N PHE A 178 8.36 9.01 -9.21
CA PHE A 178 7.79 7.91 -9.98
C PHE A 178 6.26 7.96 -10.01
N SER A 179 5.63 8.24 -8.89
CA SER A 179 4.16 8.32 -8.76
C SER A 179 3.60 9.45 -9.65
N MET A 180 4.22 10.64 -9.64
CA MET A 180 3.81 11.75 -10.50
C MET A 180 3.95 11.38 -11.97
N PHE A 181 5.10 10.84 -12.36
CA PHE A 181 5.32 10.35 -13.72
C PHE A 181 4.27 9.32 -14.15
N ASN A 182 4.08 8.29 -13.32
CA ASN A 182 3.26 7.12 -13.68
C ASN A 182 1.74 7.41 -13.66
N ASN A 183 1.28 8.26 -12.75
CA ASN A 183 -0.14 8.47 -12.53
C ASN A 183 -0.66 9.79 -13.13
N ALA A 184 0.21 10.80 -13.22
CA ALA A 184 -0.20 12.13 -13.71
C ALA A 184 0.31 12.47 -15.10
N ASP A 185 1.58 12.14 -15.44
CA ASP A 185 2.22 12.67 -16.65
C ASP A 185 2.17 11.73 -17.84
N ILE A 186 2.36 10.40 -17.63
CA ILE A 186 2.41 9.44 -18.71
C ILE A 186 1.06 9.37 -19.45
N ARG A 187 1.12 9.36 -20.77
CA ARG A 187 -0.07 9.21 -21.63
C ARG A 187 0.19 8.10 -22.63
N PHE A 188 -0.77 7.20 -22.74
CA PHE A 188 -0.72 6.13 -23.72
C PHE A 188 -1.50 6.54 -24.99
N PRO A 189 -0.92 6.32 -26.19
CA PRO A 189 -1.66 6.49 -27.43
C PRO A 189 -2.94 5.67 -27.46
N SER A 190 -4.03 6.25 -27.95
CA SER A 190 -5.25 5.47 -28.25
C SER A 190 -4.96 4.45 -29.34
N ILE A 191 -5.61 3.30 -29.26
CA ILE A 191 -5.55 2.24 -30.27
C ILE A 191 -6.79 2.25 -31.15
N GLU A 192 -6.71 1.61 -32.30
CA GLU A 192 -7.84 1.45 -33.22
C GLU A 192 -8.60 0.19 -32.90
N GLY A 193 -9.93 0.29 -32.77
CA GLY A 193 -10.84 -0.84 -32.62
C GLY A 193 -11.23 -1.47 -33.94
N LYS A 194 -12.09 -2.50 -33.91
CA LYS A 194 -12.50 -3.27 -35.11
C LYS A 194 -13.23 -2.46 -36.16
N GLU A 195 -13.97 -1.43 -35.74
CA GLU A 195 -14.79 -0.58 -36.61
C GLU A 195 -14.08 0.76 -36.93
N GLY A 196 -12.78 0.86 -36.60
CA GLY A 196 -11.99 2.07 -36.77
C GLY A 196 -12.21 3.13 -35.69
N GLU A 197 -12.93 2.79 -34.62
CA GLU A 197 -13.13 3.65 -33.46
C GLU A 197 -11.82 3.78 -32.66
N LYS A 198 -11.60 4.95 -32.07
CA LYS A 198 -10.46 5.18 -31.17
C LYS A 198 -10.79 4.66 -29.77
N ILE A 199 -9.97 3.74 -29.27
CA ILE A 199 -10.07 3.20 -27.91
C ILE A 199 -8.94 3.80 -27.06
N PRO A 200 -9.25 4.61 -26.04
CA PRO A 200 -8.23 5.16 -25.16
C PRO A 200 -7.61 4.06 -24.29
N VAL A 201 -6.29 4.12 -24.15
CA VAL A 201 -5.51 3.21 -23.30
C VAL A 201 -5.16 3.92 -21.99
N SER A 202 -5.35 3.23 -20.89
CA SER A 202 -4.96 3.69 -19.55
C SER A 202 -4.56 2.47 -18.69
N HIS A 203 -3.91 2.69 -17.55
CA HIS A 203 -3.59 1.61 -16.61
C HIS A 203 -4.82 0.76 -16.27
N GLY A 204 -5.95 1.40 -15.95
CA GLY A 204 -7.18 0.68 -15.58
C GLY A 204 -7.84 -0.09 -16.74
N ARG A 205 -7.59 0.30 -18.00
CA ARG A 205 -8.14 -0.38 -19.18
C ARG A 205 -7.21 -1.43 -19.77
N TYR A 206 -5.93 -1.36 -19.45
CA TYR A 206 -4.92 -2.19 -20.09
C TYR A 206 -5.23 -3.68 -19.97
N THR A 207 -5.53 -4.17 -18.77
CA THR A 207 -5.85 -5.59 -18.56
C THR A 207 -7.10 -6.01 -19.33
N LEU A 208 -8.17 -5.19 -19.32
CA LEU A 208 -9.39 -5.47 -20.09
C LEU A 208 -9.13 -5.54 -21.60
N LEU A 209 -8.21 -4.71 -22.11
CA LEU A 209 -7.81 -4.77 -23.51
C LEU A 209 -7.01 -6.04 -23.83
N LEU A 210 -6.19 -6.52 -22.88
CA LEU A 210 -5.48 -7.81 -23.02
C LEU A 210 -6.41 -9.04 -22.92
N GLU A 211 -7.60 -8.90 -22.34
CA GLU A 211 -8.64 -9.93 -22.32
C GLU A 211 -9.44 -9.98 -23.63
N SER A 212 -9.24 -9.05 -24.56
CA SER A 212 -9.90 -9.06 -25.85
C SER A 212 -9.62 -10.36 -26.62
N ARG A 213 -10.63 -10.91 -27.30
CA ARG A 213 -10.46 -12.03 -28.23
C ARG A 213 -9.69 -11.65 -29.49
N ASP A 214 -9.68 -10.36 -29.83
CA ASP A 214 -8.96 -9.85 -30.98
C ASP A 214 -7.48 -9.63 -30.66
N VAL A 215 -6.63 -10.39 -31.35
CA VAL A 215 -5.17 -10.31 -31.16
C VAL A 215 -4.61 -8.92 -31.51
N ASN A 216 -5.22 -8.22 -32.49
CA ASN A 216 -4.73 -6.90 -32.88
C ASN A 216 -4.98 -5.86 -31.78
N ILE A 217 -6.14 -5.94 -31.10
CA ILE A 217 -6.43 -5.09 -29.94
C ILE A 217 -5.45 -5.36 -28.81
N ARG A 218 -5.21 -6.63 -28.44
CA ARG A 218 -4.26 -7.00 -27.39
C ARG A 218 -2.85 -6.50 -27.72
N LYS A 219 -2.38 -6.77 -28.93
CA LYS A 219 -1.08 -6.34 -29.42
C LYS A 219 -0.92 -4.82 -29.38
N SER A 220 -1.87 -4.10 -29.97
CA SER A 220 -1.84 -2.64 -30.03
C SER A 220 -1.87 -2.01 -28.63
N ALA A 221 -2.67 -2.57 -27.69
CA ALA A 221 -2.69 -2.12 -26.31
C ALA A 221 -1.34 -2.33 -25.62
N PHE A 222 -0.72 -3.50 -25.81
CA PHE A 222 0.60 -3.80 -25.30
C PHE A 222 1.67 -2.84 -25.85
N GLU A 223 1.72 -2.66 -27.14
CA GLU A 223 2.65 -1.77 -27.80
C GLU A 223 2.44 -0.31 -27.39
N SER A 224 1.18 0.14 -27.24
CA SER A 224 0.85 1.48 -26.76
C SER A 224 1.47 1.74 -25.37
N VAL A 225 1.31 0.81 -24.42
CA VAL A 225 1.84 0.98 -23.07
C VAL A 225 3.37 0.89 -23.04
N TYR A 226 3.94 -0.17 -23.60
CA TYR A 226 5.39 -0.43 -23.47
C TYR A 226 6.24 0.51 -24.34
N SER A 227 5.70 1.06 -25.44
CA SER A 227 6.41 2.09 -26.20
C SER A 227 6.63 3.36 -25.38
N GLN A 228 5.64 3.76 -24.56
CA GLN A 228 5.77 4.94 -23.71
C GLN A 228 6.81 4.69 -22.59
N TYR A 229 6.72 3.57 -21.86
CA TYR A 229 7.75 3.23 -20.88
C TYR A 229 9.14 3.11 -21.50
N GLY A 230 9.22 2.60 -22.72
CA GLY A 230 10.46 2.51 -23.49
C GLY A 230 11.15 3.85 -23.73
N GLN A 231 10.36 4.92 -23.98
CA GLN A 231 10.90 6.27 -24.17
C GLN A 231 11.57 6.82 -22.89
N TYR A 232 11.07 6.43 -21.71
CA TYR A 232 11.57 6.90 -20.42
C TYR A 232 12.49 5.88 -19.72
N ARG A 233 12.95 4.84 -20.44
CA ARG A 233 13.72 3.74 -19.86
C ARG A 233 14.93 4.21 -19.02
N ASN A 234 15.66 5.20 -19.48
CA ASN A 234 16.85 5.70 -18.78
C ASN A 234 16.47 6.40 -17.46
N THR A 235 15.40 7.21 -17.48
CA THR A 235 14.89 7.88 -16.28
C THR A 235 14.37 6.88 -15.26
N LEU A 236 13.59 5.90 -15.72
CA LEU A 236 13.05 4.83 -14.86
C LEU A 236 14.17 3.97 -14.26
N ALA A 237 15.22 3.65 -15.05
CA ALA A 237 16.39 2.94 -14.55
C ALA A 237 17.13 3.75 -13.47
N ALA A 238 17.26 5.06 -13.65
CA ALA A 238 17.88 5.94 -12.66
C ALA A 238 17.06 6.04 -11.36
N LEU A 239 15.73 6.17 -11.46
CA LEU A 239 14.82 6.14 -10.30
C LEU A 239 14.88 4.80 -9.55
N TYR A 240 14.86 3.69 -10.28
CA TYR A 240 15.00 2.36 -9.69
C TYR A 240 16.35 2.19 -8.97
N ALA A 241 17.44 2.63 -9.59
CA ALA A 241 18.77 2.60 -8.97
C ALA A 241 18.85 3.48 -7.72
N ALA A 242 18.18 4.64 -7.71
CA ALA A 242 18.08 5.51 -6.53
C ALA A 242 17.31 4.82 -5.41
N ASN A 243 16.18 4.18 -5.70
CA ASN A 243 15.40 3.42 -4.72
C ASN A 243 16.21 2.26 -4.11
N LEU A 244 16.96 1.51 -4.91
CA LEU A 244 17.84 0.45 -4.42
C LEU A 244 18.94 0.99 -3.49
N LYS A 245 19.52 2.16 -3.83
CA LYS A 245 20.52 2.81 -2.97
C LYS A 245 19.92 3.25 -1.63
N ASN A 246 18.71 3.81 -1.64
CA ASN A 246 17.99 4.19 -0.42
C ASN A 246 17.78 2.96 0.48
N THR A 247 17.22 1.88 -0.07
CA THR A 247 16.97 0.65 0.70
C THR A 247 18.27 0.06 1.27
N ALA A 248 19.34 0.02 0.46
CA ALA A 248 20.66 -0.47 0.91
C ALA A 248 21.28 0.43 1.98
N PHE A 249 21.08 1.75 1.91
CA PHE A 249 21.53 2.69 2.91
C PHE A 249 20.87 2.42 4.28
N PHE A 250 19.55 2.32 4.33
CA PHE A 250 18.82 2.05 5.57
C PHE A 250 19.17 0.69 6.15
N ALA A 251 19.24 -0.36 5.33
CA ALA A 251 19.65 -1.69 5.77
C ALA A 251 21.03 -1.66 6.44
N LYS A 252 22.01 -1.01 5.79
CA LYS A 252 23.36 -0.89 6.32
C LYS A 252 23.40 -0.07 7.63
N LYS A 253 22.67 1.06 7.67
CA LYS A 253 22.69 1.93 8.86
C LYS A 253 22.03 1.29 10.06
N ARG A 254 20.96 0.52 9.84
CA ARG A 254 20.25 -0.23 10.88
C ARG A 254 20.85 -1.62 11.17
N HIS A 255 22.08 -1.88 10.72
CA HIS A 255 22.81 -3.12 11.00
C HIS A 255 22.15 -4.40 10.52
N TYR A 256 21.37 -4.34 9.41
CA TYR A 256 20.94 -5.55 8.72
C TYR A 256 22.04 -6.09 7.80
N ASN A 257 22.11 -7.41 7.65
CA ASN A 257 23.08 -8.04 6.75
C ASN A 257 22.75 -7.80 5.27
N SER A 258 21.46 -7.55 4.96
CA SER A 258 21.00 -7.26 3.61
C SER A 258 19.69 -6.48 3.61
N SER A 259 19.39 -5.85 2.47
CA SER A 259 18.06 -5.23 2.26
C SER A 259 16.93 -6.27 2.29
N LEU A 260 17.20 -7.51 1.88
CA LEU A 260 16.23 -8.61 1.96
C LEU A 260 15.89 -8.95 3.42
N GLU A 261 16.91 -9.08 4.27
CA GLU A 261 16.69 -9.32 5.70
C GLU A 261 15.84 -8.20 6.32
N MET A 262 16.18 -6.94 6.03
CA MET A 262 15.41 -5.79 6.51
C MET A 262 13.95 -5.83 6.04
N ALA A 263 13.72 -6.18 4.77
CA ALA A 263 12.36 -6.23 4.21
C ALA A 263 11.50 -7.35 4.82
N LEU A 264 12.12 -8.46 5.23
CA LEU A 264 11.43 -9.62 5.79
C LEU A 264 11.29 -9.57 7.32
N GLU A 265 12.06 -8.71 7.97
CA GLU A 265 12.13 -8.61 9.45
C GLU A 265 10.77 -8.28 10.06
N GLY A 266 10.02 -7.33 9.51
CA GLY A 266 8.69 -6.94 10.03
C GLY A 266 7.68 -8.10 10.07
N GLY A 267 7.79 -9.05 9.13
CA GLY A 267 6.97 -10.26 9.09
C GLY A 267 7.58 -11.46 9.82
N GLU A 268 8.74 -11.31 10.46
CA GLU A 268 9.50 -12.41 11.08
C GLU A 268 9.79 -13.57 10.12
N ILE A 269 9.99 -13.25 8.83
CA ILE A 269 10.19 -14.23 7.77
C ILE A 269 11.69 -14.46 7.58
N PRO A 270 12.21 -15.67 7.87
CA PRO A 270 13.59 -16.02 7.55
C PRO A 270 13.87 -15.87 6.03
N THR A 271 15.06 -15.39 5.67
CA THR A 271 15.47 -15.27 4.26
C THR A 271 15.42 -16.61 3.52
N SER A 272 15.59 -17.73 4.24
CA SER A 272 15.45 -19.08 3.71
C SER A 272 14.04 -19.37 3.16
N VAL A 273 13.00 -18.79 3.72
CA VAL A 273 11.62 -18.93 3.17
C VAL A 273 11.53 -18.29 1.80
N TYR A 274 12.12 -17.08 1.65
CA TYR A 274 12.15 -16.39 0.37
C TYR A 274 12.94 -17.17 -0.70
N THR A 275 14.14 -17.64 -0.35
CA THR A 275 14.96 -18.44 -1.28
C THR A 275 14.29 -19.77 -1.63
N ASN A 276 13.72 -20.46 -0.64
CA ASN A 276 12.98 -21.70 -0.88
C ASN A 276 11.77 -21.51 -1.80
N LEU A 277 11.07 -20.36 -1.70
CA LEU A 277 9.98 -20.05 -2.64
C LEU A 277 10.49 -19.95 -4.08
N ILE A 278 11.61 -19.25 -4.29
CA ILE A 278 12.23 -19.10 -5.61
C ILE A 278 12.65 -20.48 -6.15
N ASP A 279 13.34 -21.28 -5.34
CA ASP A 279 13.83 -22.61 -5.72
C ASP A 279 12.66 -23.52 -6.09
N THR A 280 11.61 -23.54 -5.25
CA THR A 280 10.39 -24.33 -5.51
C THR A 280 9.69 -23.91 -6.81
N VAL A 281 9.61 -22.62 -7.10
CA VAL A 281 9.04 -22.14 -8.37
C VAL A 281 9.90 -22.59 -9.54
N HIS A 282 11.23 -22.48 -9.43
CA HIS A 282 12.16 -22.94 -10.48
C HIS A 282 12.05 -24.44 -10.73
N GLU A 283 11.97 -25.26 -9.68
CA GLU A 283 11.80 -26.72 -9.80
C GLU A 283 10.49 -27.11 -10.52
N HIS A 284 9.49 -26.24 -10.50
CA HIS A 284 8.18 -26.50 -11.12
C HIS A 284 7.90 -25.67 -12.38
N MET A 285 8.91 -25.04 -12.96
CA MET A 285 8.78 -24.23 -14.18
C MET A 285 8.27 -25.04 -15.39
N ASP A 286 8.50 -26.36 -15.42
CA ASP A 286 7.98 -27.24 -16.45
C ASP A 286 6.44 -27.22 -16.49
N LEU A 287 5.77 -27.11 -15.33
CA LEU A 287 4.31 -26.98 -15.24
C LEU A 287 3.83 -25.68 -15.87
N MET A 288 4.53 -24.58 -15.62
CA MET A 288 4.25 -23.29 -16.24
C MET A 288 4.43 -23.36 -17.77
N HIS A 289 5.50 -23.98 -18.25
CA HIS A 289 5.75 -24.17 -19.67
C HIS A 289 4.66 -25.04 -20.32
N ARG A 290 4.20 -26.09 -19.63
CA ARG A 290 3.07 -26.91 -20.09
C ARG A 290 1.76 -26.11 -20.16
N TYR A 291 1.48 -25.28 -19.16
CA TYR A 291 0.30 -24.39 -19.16
C TYR A 291 0.36 -23.38 -20.31
N VAL A 292 1.49 -22.73 -20.53
CA VAL A 292 1.71 -21.79 -21.66
C VAL A 292 1.52 -22.51 -23.01
N SER A 293 2.02 -23.74 -23.11
CA SER A 293 1.84 -24.58 -24.32
C SER A 293 0.36 -24.96 -24.55
N LEU A 294 -0.38 -25.22 -23.46
CA LEU A 294 -1.82 -25.46 -23.53
C LEU A 294 -2.58 -24.21 -23.99
N ARG A 295 -2.21 -23.02 -23.43
CA ARG A 295 -2.80 -21.74 -23.88
C ARG A 295 -2.58 -21.52 -25.37
N LYS A 296 -1.35 -21.72 -25.85
CA LYS A 296 -1.03 -21.59 -27.27
C LYS A 296 -1.95 -22.46 -28.14
N LYS A 297 -2.18 -23.72 -27.76
CA LYS A 297 -3.06 -24.65 -28.47
C LYS A 297 -4.53 -24.22 -28.41
N ALA A 298 -5.01 -23.81 -27.23
CA ALA A 298 -6.40 -23.39 -27.01
C ALA A 298 -6.73 -22.12 -27.81
N LEU A 299 -5.81 -21.17 -27.85
CA LEU A 299 -5.94 -19.92 -28.61
C LEU A 299 -5.69 -20.10 -30.11
N LYS A 300 -5.24 -21.29 -30.55
CA LYS A 300 -4.85 -21.59 -31.94
C LYS A 300 -3.81 -20.60 -32.49
N ALA A 301 -2.92 -20.10 -31.62
CA ALA A 301 -1.91 -19.13 -31.98
C ALA A 301 -0.68 -19.83 -32.60
N GLU A 302 -0.14 -19.28 -33.69
CA GLU A 302 1.14 -19.75 -34.27
C GLU A 302 2.29 -19.45 -33.32
N GLU A 303 2.30 -18.25 -32.74
CA GLU A 303 3.19 -17.82 -31.66
C GLU A 303 2.37 -17.24 -30.53
N LEU A 304 2.80 -17.48 -29.28
CA LEU A 304 2.18 -16.90 -28.09
C LEU A 304 3.09 -15.77 -27.58
N HIS A 305 2.50 -14.59 -27.44
CA HIS A 305 3.17 -13.40 -26.98
C HIS A 305 2.69 -13.00 -25.57
N MET A 306 3.40 -12.10 -24.91
CA MET A 306 3.03 -11.61 -23.58
C MET A 306 1.62 -11.03 -23.54
N TYR A 307 1.16 -10.39 -24.61
CA TYR A 307 -0.19 -9.83 -24.72
C TYR A 307 -1.28 -10.90 -24.87
N ASP A 308 -0.94 -12.17 -25.05
CA ASP A 308 -1.91 -13.27 -25.17
C ASP A 308 -2.19 -13.98 -23.83
N LEU A 309 -1.45 -13.62 -22.77
CA LEU A 309 -1.54 -14.31 -21.48
C LEU A 309 -2.86 -14.10 -20.75
N TYR A 310 -3.59 -13.04 -21.05
CA TYR A 310 -4.92 -12.75 -20.47
C TYR A 310 -6.09 -13.13 -21.39
N ALA A 311 -5.82 -13.48 -22.64
CA ALA A 311 -6.88 -13.85 -23.59
C ALA A 311 -7.67 -15.07 -23.06
N PRO A 312 -9.02 -15.07 -23.11
CA PRO A 312 -9.84 -16.19 -22.66
C PRO A 312 -9.61 -17.42 -23.55
N MET A 313 -9.38 -18.58 -22.93
CA MET A 313 -9.15 -19.86 -23.62
C MET A 313 -10.44 -20.61 -23.93
N VAL A 314 -11.55 -20.22 -23.30
CA VAL A 314 -12.87 -20.84 -23.45
C VAL A 314 -13.87 -19.82 -23.97
N ASP A 315 -14.97 -20.29 -24.53
CA ASP A 315 -16.05 -19.40 -24.97
C ASP A 315 -16.73 -18.72 -23.80
N GLU A 316 -17.24 -17.51 -24.04
CA GLU A 316 -17.99 -16.79 -23.03
C GLU A 316 -19.23 -17.57 -22.60
N PHE A 317 -19.37 -17.73 -21.30
CA PHE A 317 -20.58 -18.21 -20.66
C PHE A 317 -21.09 -17.08 -19.74
N GLU A 318 -22.12 -16.39 -20.19
CA GLU A 318 -22.73 -15.34 -19.39
C GLU A 318 -23.71 -15.95 -18.39
N MET A 319 -23.32 -16.01 -17.11
CA MET A 319 -24.21 -16.36 -16.02
C MET A 319 -24.44 -15.13 -15.13
N LYS A 320 -25.62 -14.53 -15.29
CA LYS A 320 -26.06 -13.44 -14.39
C LYS A 320 -26.67 -14.04 -13.13
N VAL A 321 -25.95 -14.01 -12.04
CA VAL A 321 -26.47 -14.41 -10.73
C VAL A 321 -26.82 -13.14 -9.96
N PRO A 322 -28.10 -12.92 -9.58
CA PRO A 322 -28.46 -11.80 -8.72
C PRO A 322 -27.68 -11.86 -7.42
N PHE A 323 -27.18 -10.72 -6.94
CA PHE A 323 -26.42 -10.63 -5.69
C PHE A 323 -27.19 -11.23 -4.50
N SER A 324 -28.53 -11.07 -4.50
CA SER A 324 -29.43 -11.67 -3.49
C SER A 324 -29.35 -13.20 -3.46
N LEU A 325 -29.22 -13.86 -4.63
CA LEU A 325 -29.07 -15.31 -4.70
C LEU A 325 -27.67 -15.74 -4.23
N PHE A 326 -26.65 -14.98 -4.57
CA PHE A 326 -25.28 -15.23 -4.11
C PHE A 326 -25.19 -15.09 -2.59
N SER A 327 -25.76 -14.05 -2.02
CA SER A 327 -25.85 -13.82 -0.57
C SER A 327 -26.63 -14.94 0.13
N LEU A 328 -27.74 -15.39 -0.46
CA LEU A 328 -28.53 -16.50 0.06
C LEU A 328 -27.75 -17.82 0.04
N LEU A 329 -27.04 -18.12 -1.06
CA LEU A 329 -26.20 -19.32 -1.17
C LEU A 329 -25.02 -19.30 -0.18
N TYR A 330 -24.49 -18.11 0.12
CA TYR A 330 -23.42 -17.94 1.13
C TYR A 330 -23.96 -18.10 2.56
N SER A 331 -25.16 -17.61 2.84
CA SER A 331 -25.82 -17.75 4.15
C SER A 331 -26.37 -19.15 4.41
N LEU A 332 -26.67 -19.92 3.36
CA LEU A 332 -27.13 -21.32 3.45
C LEU A 332 -25.97 -22.33 3.55
N LYS A 333 -24.74 -21.93 3.28
CA LYS A 333 -23.58 -22.72 3.65
C LYS A 333 -23.37 -22.53 5.15
N ASP A 334 -23.86 -23.46 5.95
CA ASP A 334 -23.32 -23.76 7.27
C ASP A 334 -21.84 -24.14 7.10
N ILE A 335 -21.00 -23.13 6.95
CA ILE A 335 -19.58 -23.27 7.20
C ILE A 335 -19.52 -23.37 8.73
N PRO A 336 -19.21 -24.54 9.31
CA PRO A 336 -18.96 -24.60 10.75
C PRO A 336 -17.91 -23.54 10.99
N SER A 337 -18.19 -22.55 11.82
CA SER A 337 -17.25 -21.58 12.29
C SER A 337 -16.18 -22.35 13.10
N LYS A 338 -15.21 -22.92 12.41
CA LYS A 338 -13.94 -23.21 13.02
C LYS A 338 -13.37 -21.84 13.28
N GLU A 339 -13.50 -21.40 14.51
CA GLU A 339 -12.78 -20.25 15.01
C GLU A 339 -11.35 -20.31 14.46
N PRO A 340 -10.86 -19.23 13.81
CA PRO A 340 -9.46 -19.17 13.48
C PRO A 340 -8.69 -19.21 14.79
N ARG A 341 -8.06 -20.34 15.06
CA ARG A 341 -7.04 -20.42 16.10
C ARG A 341 -5.86 -19.63 15.58
N TYR A 342 -5.84 -18.32 15.84
CA TYR A 342 -4.62 -17.55 15.84
C TYR A 342 -3.81 -17.97 17.08
N MET A 343 -2.85 -18.84 16.86
CA MET A 343 -1.71 -18.98 17.75
C MET A 343 -0.72 -17.88 17.45
#